data_500f2ba477a5e905575e470365aeb372
#
_entry.id   500f2ba477a5e905575e470365aeb372
#
_cell.length_a   1.000
_cell.length_b   1.000
_cell.length_c   1.000
_cell.angle_alpha   90.00
_cell.angle_beta   90.00
_cell.angle_gamma   90.00
#
_symmetry.space_group_name_H-M   'P 1'
#
loop_
_entity.id
_entity.type
_entity.pdbx_description
1 polymer ?
#
loop_
_entity_poly.entity_id
_entity_poly.type
_entity_poly.pdbx_seq_one_letter_code
_entity_poly.pdbx_strand_id
1 'polypeptide(L)'
;MALSNEQVKELIKAPKNGLKLQKAIHHELRLSFHSTIVDKKDDANGYLKDFMLWVKSIVTATDKYAQFEKLLTFPVATNALIDEISDEYVKVFDAQNSLMDYTFTDSKYKELFDEFLQQNNDEHFWKRDVFGAIFSAINSIVVVDLPQIQTTDYPVPYYYLLPIDQVIDLDYDSINKRLNYVIFHSKGNIAAFDNLSYRLFQTGANGEFIQIVNEPHDLGYCPANFMWRDNIDPNDFYNKQSPLSSQLGDLDWYLFYSTIKKSLDLYASYPIYWAYEGKCNYRNPQGAECEGGFTHYTDGEGNSKPVACPSCEAKKLVGPGSLLSVPIPRNSNEPDLREPVGVVSVDSGSLQYNVDELERLENDIKQKATGKIDSKLLSKEALNEDQVRSQFESQTNILRYIASNLDAIRSWTMDTVGKLMFGEIFVSSSINHGTEFYLQSLDELTKEYNAAKTAGLPLFILASKRKMLAELQAKNNPSERDNMEVLRYLEPYPDLTISDCKNYGVMEADPEGYAVKLNFSYLIDKFELEFGSIVEFGYALPLKTKIERINEKLKDYVKITIKSSTGSGTKPGEQQPGTGK
;
A
#
# COMPACT_ATOMS: atom_id res chain seq x y z
N MET A 1 -6.94 26.52 -19.53
CA MET A 1 -6.40 27.57 -20.43
C MET A 1 -5.91 26.90 -21.70
N ALA A 2 -6.36 27.31 -22.87
CA ALA A 2 -5.84 26.79 -24.14
C ALA A 2 -4.52 27.48 -24.47
N LEU A 3 -3.50 26.71 -24.80
CA LEU A 3 -2.20 27.24 -25.23
C LEU A 3 -2.13 27.37 -26.76
N SER A 4 -1.46 28.41 -27.28
CA SER A 4 -1.08 28.43 -28.69
C SER A 4 0.15 27.51 -28.93
N ASN A 5 0.38 27.12 -30.17
CA ASN A 5 1.55 26.31 -30.53
C ASN A 5 2.89 26.98 -30.18
N GLU A 6 2.95 28.29 -30.37
CA GLU A 6 4.11 29.12 -30.04
C GLU A 6 4.35 29.12 -28.53
N GLN A 7 3.29 29.26 -27.74
CA GLN A 7 3.39 29.20 -26.27
C GLN A 7 3.90 27.83 -25.80
N VAL A 8 3.42 26.71 -26.36
CA VAL A 8 3.94 25.38 -26.03
C VAL A 8 5.42 25.27 -26.36
N LYS A 9 5.85 25.72 -27.55
CA LYS A 9 7.26 25.74 -27.96
C LYS A 9 8.14 26.59 -27.05
N GLU A 10 7.62 27.72 -26.56
CA GLU A 10 8.32 28.59 -25.61
C GLU A 10 8.47 27.90 -24.26
N LEU A 11 7.42 27.25 -23.76
CA LEU A 11 7.45 26.51 -22.48
C LEU A 11 8.38 25.28 -22.53
N ILE A 12 8.48 24.62 -23.69
CA ILE A 12 9.45 23.53 -23.88
C ILE A 12 10.88 24.07 -23.76
N LYS A 13 11.18 25.26 -24.31
CA LYS A 13 12.52 25.86 -24.25
C LYS A 13 12.85 26.50 -22.92
N ALA A 14 11.87 27.10 -22.27
CA ALA A 14 11.99 27.83 -21.01
C ALA A 14 10.81 27.52 -20.07
N PRO A 15 10.86 26.40 -19.32
CA PRO A 15 9.81 26.02 -18.40
C PRO A 15 9.58 27.09 -17.33
N LYS A 16 8.33 27.48 -17.09
CA LYS A 16 7.98 28.48 -16.06
C LYS A 16 8.13 27.94 -14.64
N ASN A 17 7.78 26.67 -14.44
CA ASN A 17 7.72 26.04 -13.13
C ASN A 17 8.87 25.06 -12.88
N GLY A 18 9.92 25.10 -13.69
CA GLY A 18 11.04 24.15 -13.61
C GLY A 18 11.69 24.03 -12.23
N LEU A 19 11.87 25.14 -11.49
CA LEU A 19 12.43 25.10 -10.13
C LEU A 19 11.49 24.40 -9.12
N LYS A 20 10.17 24.54 -9.27
CA LYS A 20 9.19 23.85 -8.42
C LYS A 20 9.16 22.36 -8.73
N LEU A 21 9.20 21.99 -10.02
CA LEU A 21 9.30 20.60 -10.45
C LEU A 21 10.59 19.94 -9.95
N GLN A 22 11.73 20.63 -9.97
CA GLN A 22 12.98 20.12 -9.42
C GLN A 22 12.88 19.82 -7.93
N LYS A 23 12.18 20.65 -7.14
CA LYS A 23 11.93 20.36 -5.72
C LYS A 23 11.07 19.11 -5.54
N ALA A 24 10.02 18.95 -6.34
CA ALA A 24 9.15 17.78 -6.33
C ALA A 24 9.93 16.51 -6.70
N ILE A 25 10.75 16.58 -7.75
CA ILE A 25 11.64 15.48 -8.17
C ILE A 25 12.61 15.11 -7.04
N HIS A 26 13.28 16.09 -6.43
CA HIS A 26 14.22 15.81 -5.32
C HIS A 26 13.53 15.15 -4.13
N HIS A 27 12.30 15.56 -3.82
CA HIS A 27 11.50 14.92 -2.78
C HIS A 27 11.16 13.46 -3.12
N GLU A 28 10.78 13.16 -4.36
CA GLU A 28 10.53 11.78 -4.82
C GLU A 28 11.79 10.91 -4.83
N LEU A 29 12.93 11.45 -5.25
CA LEU A 29 14.19 10.72 -5.19
C LEU A 29 14.51 10.27 -3.76
N ARG A 30 14.23 11.11 -2.76
CA ARG A 30 14.42 10.76 -1.35
C ARG A 30 13.43 9.69 -0.88
N LEU A 31 12.14 9.79 -1.27
CA LEU A 31 11.13 8.76 -1.00
C LEU A 31 11.50 7.43 -1.65
N SER A 32 11.83 7.45 -2.92
CA SER A 32 12.21 6.27 -3.70
C SER A 32 13.46 5.59 -3.15
N PHE A 33 14.45 6.36 -2.72
CA PHE A 33 15.67 5.83 -2.08
C PHE A 33 15.35 4.94 -0.88
N HIS A 34 14.41 5.35 -0.04
CA HIS A 34 14.02 4.59 1.13
C HIS A 34 13.06 3.44 0.84
N SER A 35 12.28 3.49 -0.24
CA SER A 35 11.15 2.58 -0.49
C SER A 35 11.33 1.59 -1.63
N THR A 36 12.03 1.96 -2.71
CA THR A 36 12.03 1.16 -3.94
C THR A 36 13.40 0.80 -4.50
N ILE A 37 14.47 1.44 -4.05
CA ILE A 37 15.83 1.19 -4.58
C ILE A 37 16.36 -0.15 -4.07
N VAL A 38 16.59 -1.08 -4.98
CA VAL A 38 17.04 -2.47 -4.71
C VAL A 38 18.52 -2.64 -4.97
N ASP A 39 19.13 -1.88 -5.90
CA ASP A 39 20.55 -1.92 -6.25
C ASP A 39 21.11 -0.50 -6.23
N LYS A 40 22.38 -0.37 -5.81
CA LYS A 40 23.12 0.91 -5.83
C LYS A 40 23.13 1.57 -7.21
N LYS A 41 23.06 0.80 -8.28
CA LYS A 41 23.07 1.30 -9.67
C LYS A 41 21.77 2.01 -10.04
N ASP A 42 20.66 1.58 -9.44
CA ASP A 42 19.34 2.16 -9.71
C ASP A 42 19.24 3.59 -9.19
N ASP A 43 20.07 3.96 -8.20
CA ASP A 43 20.14 5.30 -7.61
C ASP A 43 21.33 6.13 -8.12
N ALA A 44 21.86 5.85 -9.31
CA ALA A 44 23.07 6.52 -9.83
C ALA A 44 22.97 8.06 -9.91
N ASN A 45 21.75 8.60 -10.11
CA ASN A 45 21.42 10.03 -10.14
C ASN A 45 20.42 10.42 -9.03
N GLY A 46 20.21 9.55 -8.05
CA GLY A 46 19.22 9.70 -6.99
C GLY A 46 19.76 10.30 -5.70
N TYR A 47 19.07 10.01 -4.61
CA TYR A 47 19.34 10.60 -3.28
C TYR A 47 20.57 10.00 -2.58
N LEU A 48 21.08 8.85 -2.97
CA LEU A 48 22.26 8.21 -2.33
C LEU A 48 23.44 9.17 -2.19
N LYS A 49 23.70 10.00 -3.21
CA LYS A 49 24.79 10.98 -3.18
C LYS A 49 24.60 11.99 -2.05
N ASP A 50 23.39 12.50 -1.89
CA ASP A 50 23.07 13.50 -0.86
C ASP A 50 23.10 12.86 0.52
N PHE A 51 22.57 11.65 0.68
CA PHE A 51 22.67 10.86 1.90
C PHE A 51 24.13 10.62 2.30
N MET A 52 24.99 10.22 1.38
CA MET A 52 26.41 9.99 1.64
C MET A 52 27.17 11.28 1.96
N LEU A 53 26.79 12.42 1.37
CA LEU A 53 27.35 13.73 1.75
C LEU A 53 26.94 14.12 3.17
N TRP A 54 25.69 13.86 3.55
CA TRP A 54 25.22 14.06 4.91
C TRP A 54 25.97 13.17 5.91
N VAL A 55 26.13 11.85 5.62
CA VAL A 55 26.95 10.94 6.44
C VAL A 55 28.37 11.46 6.60
N LYS A 56 29.00 11.94 5.52
CA LYS A 56 30.35 12.50 5.56
C LYS A 56 30.46 13.75 6.43
N SER A 57 29.40 14.54 6.55
CA SER A 57 29.37 15.70 7.44
C SER A 57 29.38 15.32 8.93
N ILE A 58 28.88 14.13 9.25
CA ILE A 58 28.81 13.59 10.61
C ILE A 58 30.06 12.74 10.93
N VAL A 59 30.42 11.84 10.01
CA VAL A 59 31.56 10.92 10.14
C VAL A 59 32.78 11.54 9.44
N THR A 60 33.54 12.35 10.19
CA THR A 60 34.66 13.12 9.64
C THR A 60 35.91 12.28 9.38
N ALA A 61 36.10 11.15 10.11
CA ALA A 61 37.23 10.25 9.93
C ALA A 61 37.10 9.45 8.63
N THR A 62 38.08 9.62 7.72
CA THR A 62 38.03 9.04 6.35
C THR A 62 37.95 7.52 6.33
N ASP A 63 38.64 6.83 7.24
CA ASP A 63 38.61 5.38 7.38
C ASP A 63 37.23 4.87 7.84
N LYS A 64 36.58 5.58 8.76
CA LYS A 64 35.25 5.27 9.27
C LYS A 64 34.18 5.52 8.20
N TYR A 65 34.30 6.61 7.46
CA TYR A 65 33.43 6.87 6.33
C TYR A 65 33.53 5.77 5.25
N ALA A 66 34.76 5.35 4.88
CA ALA A 66 34.97 4.28 3.92
C ALA A 66 34.43 2.92 4.44
N GLN A 67 34.50 2.68 5.74
CA GLN A 67 33.89 1.50 6.37
C GLN A 67 32.36 1.56 6.31
N PHE A 68 31.75 2.70 6.62
CA PHE A 68 30.32 2.91 6.48
C PHE A 68 29.83 2.63 5.06
N GLU A 69 30.52 3.18 4.04
CA GLU A 69 30.17 2.95 2.65
C GLU A 69 30.19 1.46 2.26
N LYS A 70 31.14 0.68 2.79
CA LYS A 70 31.23 -0.76 2.55
C LYS A 70 30.12 -1.56 3.25
N LEU A 71 29.60 -1.07 4.38
CA LEU A 71 28.59 -1.74 5.17
C LEU A 71 27.16 -1.36 4.77
N LEU A 72 27.00 -0.27 4.00
CA LEU A 72 25.71 0.09 3.42
C LEU A 72 25.32 -0.93 2.36
N THR A 73 24.26 -1.69 2.64
CA THR A 73 23.75 -2.75 1.76
C THR A 73 22.48 -2.31 1.08
N PHE A 74 22.20 -2.89 -0.08
CA PHE A 74 20.96 -2.70 -0.82
C PHE A 74 20.21 -4.05 -0.93
N PRO A 75 18.85 -4.04 -0.89
CA PRO A 75 18.01 -2.87 -0.56
C PRO A 75 18.39 -2.29 0.80
N VAL A 76 18.15 -0.98 0.99
CA VAL A 76 18.42 -0.29 2.25
C VAL A 76 17.49 -0.79 3.37
N ALA A 77 17.94 -0.71 4.61
CA ALA A 77 17.18 -1.24 5.76
C ALA A 77 15.78 -0.62 5.92
N THR A 78 15.58 0.59 5.43
CA THR A 78 14.29 1.29 5.46
C THR A 78 13.25 0.70 4.53
N ASN A 79 13.65 -0.06 3.47
CA ASN A 79 12.70 -0.72 2.56
C ASN A 79 11.75 -1.64 3.33
N ALA A 80 12.28 -2.55 4.14
CA ALA A 80 11.46 -3.49 4.90
C ALA A 80 10.49 -2.77 5.87
N LEU A 81 10.93 -1.66 6.47
CA LEU A 81 10.10 -0.85 7.35
C LEU A 81 8.95 -0.19 6.58
N ILE A 82 9.21 0.31 5.38
CA ILE A 82 8.18 0.93 4.53
C ILE A 82 7.23 -0.11 3.97
N ASP A 83 7.70 -1.31 3.64
CA ASP A 83 6.83 -2.43 3.23
C ASP A 83 5.81 -2.77 4.32
N GLU A 84 6.25 -2.85 5.59
CA GLU A 84 5.33 -3.06 6.73
C GLU A 84 4.30 -1.92 6.88
N ILE A 85 4.72 -0.67 6.67
CA ILE A 85 3.80 0.49 6.68
C ILE A 85 2.82 0.41 5.51
N SER A 86 3.28 0.02 4.32
CA SER A 86 2.45 -0.17 3.13
C SER A 86 1.39 -1.24 3.34
N ASP A 87 1.73 -2.36 3.98
CA ASP A 87 0.79 -3.44 4.31
C ASP A 87 -0.35 -2.96 5.24
N GLU A 88 -0.05 -1.99 6.12
CA GLU A 88 -1.11 -1.36 6.93
C GLU A 88 -2.02 -0.45 6.11
N TYR A 89 -1.49 0.25 5.12
CA TYR A 89 -2.24 1.19 4.30
C TYR A 89 -3.09 0.49 3.21
N VAL A 90 -2.67 -0.68 2.74
CA VAL A 90 -3.43 -1.50 1.77
C VAL A 90 -4.85 -1.79 2.25
N LYS A 91 -5.07 -1.80 3.57
CA LYS A 91 -6.39 -1.96 4.19
C LYS A 91 -7.42 -0.91 3.75
N VAL A 92 -6.99 0.18 3.13
CA VAL A 92 -7.89 1.18 2.53
C VAL A 92 -8.84 0.58 1.49
N PHE A 93 -8.42 -0.49 0.83
CA PHE A 93 -9.23 -1.20 -0.16
C PHE A 93 -10.16 -2.27 0.43
N ASP A 94 -10.09 -2.51 1.74
CA ASP A 94 -10.84 -3.55 2.45
C ASP A 94 -11.99 -3.01 3.31
N ALA A 95 -12.32 -1.71 3.19
CA ALA A 95 -13.39 -1.11 3.96
C ALA A 95 -14.76 -1.76 3.66
N GLN A 96 -15.56 -1.98 4.71
CA GLN A 96 -16.86 -2.66 4.60
C GLN A 96 -17.92 -1.83 3.89
N ASN A 97 -17.83 -0.50 3.98
CA ASN A 97 -18.80 0.44 3.42
C ASN A 97 -18.27 1.15 2.17
N SER A 98 -17.40 0.49 1.41
CA SER A 98 -16.93 1.01 0.13
C SER A 98 -18.07 1.04 -0.89
N LEU A 99 -18.09 2.08 -1.74
CA LEU A 99 -19.05 2.25 -2.82
C LEU A 99 -18.34 2.65 -4.10
N MET A 100 -18.61 1.93 -5.18
CA MET A 100 -18.19 2.30 -6.52
C MET A 100 -19.42 2.19 -7.43
N ASP A 101 -20.00 3.31 -7.80
CA ASP A 101 -21.18 3.37 -8.65
C ASP A 101 -21.02 4.41 -9.76
N TYR A 102 -21.59 4.12 -10.91
CA TYR A 102 -21.54 4.93 -12.11
C TYR A 102 -22.94 5.20 -12.61
N THR A 103 -23.27 6.48 -12.79
CA THR A 103 -24.60 6.93 -13.18
C THR A 103 -24.62 7.31 -14.67
N PHE A 104 -25.60 6.77 -15.37
CA PHE A 104 -25.85 7.04 -16.80
C PHE A 104 -27.29 7.46 -17.00
N THR A 105 -27.55 8.23 -18.06
CA THR A 105 -28.94 8.58 -18.47
C THR A 105 -29.70 7.36 -19.00
N ASP A 106 -28.98 6.33 -19.50
CA ASP A 106 -29.54 5.05 -19.96
C ASP A 106 -28.71 3.91 -19.36
N SER A 107 -29.35 3.02 -18.60
CA SER A 107 -28.70 1.96 -17.80
C SER A 107 -27.91 0.93 -18.64
N LYS A 108 -28.20 0.77 -19.93
CA LYS A 108 -27.47 -0.15 -20.81
C LYS A 108 -25.97 0.19 -20.94
N TYR A 109 -25.61 1.48 -20.79
CA TYR A 109 -24.21 1.91 -20.87
C TYR A 109 -23.39 1.57 -19.61
N LYS A 110 -24.06 1.25 -18.49
CA LYS A 110 -23.38 0.81 -17.28
C LYS A 110 -22.69 -0.53 -17.50
N GLU A 111 -23.35 -1.49 -18.15
CA GLU A 111 -22.76 -2.80 -18.46
C GLU A 111 -21.51 -2.65 -19.35
N LEU A 112 -21.58 -1.80 -20.38
CA LEU A 112 -20.44 -1.51 -21.26
C LEU A 112 -19.27 -0.86 -20.51
N PHE A 113 -19.56 0.01 -19.55
CA PHE A 113 -18.55 0.64 -18.73
C PHE A 113 -17.90 -0.34 -17.76
N ASP A 114 -18.68 -1.23 -17.16
CA ASP A 114 -18.19 -2.30 -16.28
C ASP A 114 -17.27 -3.26 -17.05
N GLU A 115 -17.64 -3.64 -18.29
CA GLU A 115 -16.78 -4.43 -19.18
C GLU A 115 -15.46 -3.69 -19.50
N PHE A 116 -15.54 -2.40 -19.79
CA PHE A 116 -14.36 -1.56 -20.03
C PHE A 116 -13.41 -1.58 -18.82
N LEU A 117 -13.92 -1.42 -17.59
CA LEU A 117 -13.12 -1.43 -16.36
C LEU A 117 -12.42 -2.78 -16.15
N GLN A 118 -13.13 -3.89 -16.42
CA GLN A 118 -12.56 -5.24 -16.34
C GLN A 118 -11.44 -5.45 -17.37
N GLN A 119 -11.66 -5.05 -18.63
CA GLN A 119 -10.68 -5.20 -19.71
C GLN A 119 -9.41 -4.38 -19.46
N ASN A 120 -9.53 -3.19 -18.85
CA ASN A 120 -8.42 -2.31 -18.52
C ASN A 120 -7.74 -2.64 -17.19
N ASN A 121 -8.19 -3.69 -16.48
CA ASN A 121 -7.60 -4.07 -15.20
C ASN A 121 -7.60 -2.92 -14.18
N ASP A 122 -8.72 -2.16 -14.10
CA ASP A 122 -8.86 -0.94 -13.30
C ASP A 122 -8.41 -1.14 -11.85
N GLU A 123 -8.84 -2.23 -11.21
CA GLU A 123 -8.45 -2.58 -9.85
C GLU A 123 -6.95 -2.72 -9.66
N HIS A 124 -6.23 -3.31 -10.64
CA HIS A 124 -4.79 -3.45 -10.58
C HIS A 124 -4.08 -2.10 -10.65
N PHE A 125 -4.55 -1.21 -11.53
CA PHE A 125 -4.00 0.14 -11.65
C PHE A 125 -4.10 0.90 -10.32
N TRP A 126 -5.28 0.88 -9.66
CA TRP A 126 -5.47 1.60 -8.40
C TRP A 126 -4.76 0.95 -7.22
N LYS A 127 -4.84 -0.38 -7.10
CA LYS A 127 -4.27 -1.11 -5.95
C LYS A 127 -2.76 -1.30 -6.02
N ARG A 128 -2.17 -1.25 -7.20
CA ARG A 128 -0.74 -1.48 -7.38
C ARG A 128 0.00 -0.24 -7.85
N ASP A 129 -0.42 0.34 -8.99
CA ASP A 129 0.37 1.40 -9.59
C ASP A 129 0.19 2.73 -8.84
N VAL A 130 -1.06 3.17 -8.63
CA VAL A 130 -1.35 4.42 -7.92
C VAL A 130 -0.99 4.30 -6.44
N PHE A 131 -1.39 3.20 -5.79
CA PHE A 131 -1.09 2.99 -4.38
C PHE A 131 0.41 2.86 -4.11
N GLY A 132 1.14 2.10 -4.94
CA GLY A 132 2.60 2.00 -4.83
C GLY A 132 3.32 3.34 -5.00
N ALA A 133 2.81 4.21 -5.87
CA ALA A 133 3.36 5.53 -6.11
C ALA A 133 3.24 6.49 -4.90
N ILE A 134 2.34 6.23 -3.95
CA ILE A 134 2.22 7.03 -2.72
C ILE A 134 3.54 7.08 -1.92
N PHE A 135 4.33 6.00 -1.97
CA PHE A 135 5.55 5.83 -1.20
C PHE A 135 6.83 6.25 -1.95
N SER A 136 6.77 6.40 -3.27
CA SER A 136 7.96 6.63 -4.10
C SER A 136 7.82 7.76 -5.13
N ALA A 137 6.63 7.97 -5.66
CA ALA A 137 6.37 8.85 -6.81
C ALA A 137 5.07 9.67 -6.61
N ILE A 138 4.93 10.28 -5.43
CA ILE A 138 3.71 10.96 -4.97
C ILE A 138 3.26 12.14 -5.85
N ASN A 139 4.20 12.77 -6.57
CA ASN A 139 3.92 13.89 -7.48
C ASN A 139 3.49 13.42 -8.88
N SER A 140 3.36 12.11 -9.11
CA SER A 140 2.91 11.58 -10.40
C SER A 140 1.55 12.13 -10.79
N ILE A 141 1.33 12.19 -12.08
CA ILE A 141 0.12 12.73 -12.70
C ILE A 141 -0.65 11.57 -13.32
N VAL A 142 -1.92 11.43 -13.00
CA VAL A 142 -2.83 10.55 -13.75
C VAL A 142 -3.23 11.26 -15.03
N VAL A 143 -2.96 10.62 -16.16
CA VAL A 143 -3.33 11.10 -17.50
C VAL A 143 -4.37 10.16 -18.08
N VAL A 144 -5.44 10.72 -18.64
CA VAL A 144 -6.44 9.98 -19.42
C VAL A 144 -6.26 10.35 -20.88
N ASP A 145 -6.03 9.37 -21.74
CA ASP A 145 -5.68 9.59 -23.14
C ASP A 145 -6.48 8.66 -24.05
N LEU A 146 -6.51 8.98 -25.34
CA LEU A 146 -7.17 8.18 -26.37
C LEU A 146 -6.13 7.53 -27.29
N PRO A 147 -6.28 6.27 -27.68
CA PRO A 147 -5.45 5.68 -28.71
C PRO A 147 -5.69 6.35 -30.06
N GLN A 148 -4.64 6.52 -30.86
CA GLN A 148 -4.71 7.15 -32.17
C GLN A 148 -5.65 6.45 -33.14
N ILE A 149 -5.83 5.14 -33.00
CA ILE A 149 -6.70 4.32 -33.83
C ILE A 149 -7.83 3.80 -32.95
N GLN A 150 -9.05 4.19 -33.25
CA GLN A 150 -10.27 3.67 -32.62
C GLN A 150 -10.84 2.56 -33.49
N THR A 151 -11.07 1.38 -32.90
CA THR A 151 -11.58 0.20 -33.61
C THR A 151 -12.98 -0.20 -33.18
N THR A 152 -13.57 0.54 -32.24
CA THR A 152 -14.86 0.28 -31.61
C THR A 152 -15.85 1.41 -31.91
N ASP A 153 -17.14 1.14 -31.70
CA ASP A 153 -18.23 2.13 -31.90
C ASP A 153 -18.13 3.29 -30.91
N TYR A 154 -17.47 3.09 -29.76
CA TYR A 154 -17.20 4.12 -28.77
C TYR A 154 -15.68 4.31 -28.63
N PRO A 155 -15.21 5.55 -28.35
CA PRO A 155 -13.84 5.76 -27.95
C PRO A 155 -13.49 4.92 -26.73
N VAL A 156 -12.34 4.23 -26.74
CA VAL A 156 -11.84 3.45 -25.62
C VAL A 156 -10.62 4.16 -25.06
N PRO A 157 -10.77 5.04 -24.06
CA PRO A 157 -9.65 5.72 -23.44
C PRO A 157 -8.79 4.75 -22.62
N TYR A 158 -7.56 5.13 -22.36
CA TYR A 158 -6.68 4.49 -21.39
C TYR A 158 -6.14 5.53 -20.44
N TYR A 159 -5.72 5.10 -19.25
CA TYR A 159 -5.13 5.98 -18.26
C TYR A 159 -3.84 5.38 -17.71
N TYR A 160 -2.93 6.27 -17.31
CA TYR A 160 -1.62 5.89 -16.83
C TYR A 160 -1.06 6.92 -15.87
N LEU A 161 -0.04 6.51 -15.08
CA LEU A 161 0.75 7.43 -14.27
C LEU A 161 1.88 8.00 -15.11
N LEU A 162 1.95 9.32 -15.13
CA LEU A 162 3.07 10.08 -15.69
C LEU A 162 3.99 10.51 -14.54
N PRO A 163 5.23 9.98 -14.45
CA PRO A 163 6.18 10.37 -13.44
C PRO A 163 6.58 11.84 -13.60
N ILE A 164 6.79 12.53 -12.47
CA ILE A 164 7.08 13.98 -12.48
C ILE A 164 8.42 14.32 -13.15
N ASP A 165 9.39 13.41 -13.17
CA ASP A 165 10.68 13.57 -13.83
C ASP A 165 10.59 13.61 -15.36
N GLN A 166 9.49 13.09 -15.94
CA GLN A 166 9.19 13.20 -17.37
C GLN A 166 8.50 14.51 -17.74
N VAL A 167 8.03 15.27 -16.75
CA VAL A 167 7.32 16.54 -16.98
C VAL A 167 8.31 17.67 -17.22
N ILE A 168 8.11 18.38 -18.33
CA ILE A 168 8.90 19.57 -18.71
C ILE A 168 8.34 20.80 -18.00
N ASP A 169 7.03 21.01 -18.12
CA ASP A 169 6.32 22.11 -17.46
C ASP A 169 4.84 21.77 -17.28
N LEU A 170 4.23 22.31 -16.26
CA LEU A 170 2.80 22.21 -16.01
C LEU A 170 2.30 23.46 -15.29
N ASP A 171 0.99 23.72 -15.37
CA ASP A 171 0.34 24.78 -14.61
C ASP A 171 -0.88 24.25 -13.88
N TYR A 172 -1.00 24.60 -12.59
CA TYR A 172 -2.05 24.11 -11.70
C TYR A 172 -3.01 25.23 -11.30
N ASP A 173 -4.29 25.03 -11.57
CA ASP A 173 -5.36 25.89 -11.11
C ASP A 173 -5.76 25.54 -9.66
N SER A 174 -5.35 26.37 -8.72
CA SER A 174 -5.62 26.17 -7.30
C SER A 174 -7.11 26.33 -6.93
N ILE A 175 -7.90 27.05 -7.73
CA ILE A 175 -9.33 27.26 -7.51
C ILE A 175 -10.11 26.01 -7.90
N ASN A 176 -9.87 25.52 -9.12
CA ASN A 176 -10.56 24.36 -9.67
C ASN A 176 -9.88 23.02 -9.32
N LYS A 177 -8.72 23.06 -8.63
CA LYS A 177 -7.93 21.91 -8.19
C LYS A 177 -7.61 20.92 -9.32
N ARG A 178 -7.18 21.45 -10.47
CA ARG A 178 -6.86 20.68 -11.69
C ARG A 178 -5.74 21.34 -12.47
N LEU A 179 -5.12 20.60 -13.37
CA LEU A 179 -4.12 21.14 -14.28
C LEU A 179 -4.78 21.97 -15.39
N ASN A 180 -4.16 23.10 -15.72
CA ASN A 180 -4.47 23.88 -16.90
C ASN A 180 -3.81 23.30 -18.15
N TYR A 181 -2.58 22.82 -18.01
CA TYR A 181 -1.84 22.09 -19.01
C TYR A 181 -0.72 21.24 -18.39
N VAL A 182 -0.25 20.26 -19.13
CA VAL A 182 0.96 19.50 -18.85
C VAL A 182 1.74 19.25 -20.13
N ILE A 183 3.06 19.45 -20.10
CA ILE A 183 4.00 19.21 -21.19
C ILE A 183 5.05 18.22 -20.70
N PHE A 184 5.26 17.12 -21.41
CA PHE A 184 6.10 16.03 -20.95
C PHE A 184 6.78 15.25 -22.08
N HIS A 185 7.81 14.51 -21.75
CA HIS A 185 8.51 13.61 -22.67
C HIS A 185 7.68 12.34 -22.93
N SER A 186 7.46 12.00 -24.19
CA SER A 186 6.71 10.80 -24.62
C SER A 186 7.41 10.10 -25.77
N LYS A 187 8.04 8.96 -25.50
CA LYS A 187 8.69 8.08 -26.52
C LYS A 187 9.61 8.81 -27.51
N GLY A 188 10.45 9.72 -27.02
CA GLY A 188 11.36 10.52 -27.84
C GLY A 188 10.75 11.76 -28.48
N ASN A 189 9.47 12.00 -28.28
CA ASN A 189 8.73 13.19 -28.64
C ASN A 189 8.35 13.99 -27.39
N ILE A 190 7.71 15.14 -27.57
CA ILE A 190 7.16 15.96 -26.50
C ILE A 190 5.65 16.04 -26.70
N ALA A 191 4.92 15.58 -25.68
CA ALA A 191 3.46 15.64 -25.64
C ALA A 191 3.01 16.84 -24.81
N ALA A 192 1.87 17.41 -25.16
CA ALA A 192 1.24 18.48 -24.42
C ALA A 192 -0.28 18.26 -24.39
N PHE A 193 -0.86 18.26 -23.20
CA PHE A 193 -2.30 18.37 -22.99
C PHE A 193 -2.64 19.76 -22.45
N ASP A 194 -3.69 20.33 -22.94
CA ASP A 194 -4.33 21.51 -22.36
C ASP A 194 -5.86 21.33 -22.26
N ASN A 195 -6.63 22.39 -22.07
CA ASN A 195 -8.08 22.31 -21.93
C ASN A 195 -8.83 21.98 -23.23
N LEU A 196 -8.17 21.99 -24.37
CA LEU A 196 -8.81 21.80 -25.68
C LEU A 196 -8.27 20.60 -26.45
N SER A 197 -6.95 20.36 -26.39
CA SER A 197 -6.32 19.41 -27.32
C SER A 197 -5.11 18.67 -26.74
N TYR A 198 -4.87 17.51 -27.31
CA TYR A 198 -3.60 16.79 -27.27
C TYR A 198 -2.74 17.24 -28.45
N ARG A 199 -1.45 17.49 -28.20
CA ARG A 199 -0.47 17.83 -29.20
C ARG A 199 0.80 17.04 -29.02
N LEU A 200 1.39 16.62 -30.13
CA LEU A 200 2.66 15.95 -30.15
C LEU A 200 3.67 16.73 -31.00
N PHE A 201 4.85 16.94 -30.43
CA PHE A 201 5.95 17.66 -31.09
C PHE A 201 7.15 16.75 -31.23
N GLN A 202 7.76 16.77 -32.40
CA GLN A 202 9.03 16.11 -32.69
C GLN A 202 10.15 17.13 -32.73
N THR A 203 11.33 16.80 -32.24
CA THR A 203 12.52 17.63 -32.37
C THR A 203 13.11 17.44 -33.75
N GLY A 204 13.15 18.50 -34.56
CA GLY A 204 13.77 18.51 -35.88
C GLY A 204 15.30 18.58 -35.82
N ALA A 205 15.96 18.40 -36.97
CA ALA A 205 17.42 18.37 -37.09
C ALA A 205 18.12 19.65 -36.57
N ASN A 206 17.45 20.78 -36.60
CA ASN A 206 17.96 22.08 -36.13
C ASN A 206 17.58 22.42 -34.67
N GLY A 207 17.02 21.46 -33.93
CA GLY A 207 16.52 21.70 -32.57
C GLY A 207 15.18 22.45 -32.51
N GLU A 208 14.48 22.57 -33.65
CA GLU A 208 13.13 23.14 -33.73
C GLU A 208 12.08 22.09 -33.30
N PHE A 209 11.01 22.55 -32.65
CA PHE A 209 9.89 21.68 -32.29
C PHE A 209 8.82 21.76 -33.39
N ILE A 210 8.60 20.63 -34.08
CA ILE A 210 7.63 20.52 -35.18
C ILE A 210 6.42 19.77 -34.63
N GLN A 211 5.25 20.39 -34.68
CA GLN A 211 4.00 19.73 -34.33
C GLN A 211 3.65 18.66 -35.38
N ILE A 212 3.43 17.42 -34.92
CA ILE A 212 3.07 16.28 -35.78
C ILE A 212 1.63 15.80 -35.54
N VAL A 213 1.06 16.08 -34.35
CA VAL A 213 -0.32 15.73 -33.99
C VAL A 213 -0.99 16.94 -33.33
N ASN A 214 -2.29 17.12 -33.58
CA ASN A 214 -3.15 18.07 -32.89
C ASN A 214 -4.60 17.53 -32.91
N GLU A 215 -5.02 16.90 -31.82
CA GLU A 215 -6.32 16.26 -31.70
C GLU A 215 -7.13 16.93 -30.58
N PRO A 216 -8.34 17.47 -30.88
CA PRO A 216 -9.23 17.97 -29.84
C PRO A 216 -9.81 16.82 -29.03
N HIS A 217 -10.03 17.03 -27.73
CA HIS A 217 -10.65 16.05 -26.84
C HIS A 217 -12.00 16.49 -26.26
N ASP A 218 -12.45 17.69 -26.56
CA ASP A 218 -13.77 18.28 -26.24
C ASP A 218 -14.21 18.24 -24.76
N LEU A 219 -13.29 17.98 -23.83
CA LEU A 219 -13.58 17.91 -22.38
C LEU A 219 -13.75 19.29 -21.74
N GLY A 220 -13.17 20.36 -22.34
CA GLY A 220 -13.15 21.70 -21.75
C GLY A 220 -12.19 21.87 -20.55
N TYR A 221 -11.43 20.84 -20.19
CA TYR A 221 -10.38 20.85 -19.17
C TYR A 221 -9.25 19.87 -19.56
N CYS A 222 -8.07 20.05 -18.97
CA CYS A 222 -6.92 19.20 -19.22
C CYS A 222 -7.18 17.76 -18.69
N PRO A 223 -7.04 16.70 -19.52
CA PRO A 223 -7.27 15.32 -19.10
C PRO A 223 -6.08 14.73 -18.31
N ALA A 224 -5.46 15.54 -17.48
CA ALA A 224 -4.38 15.18 -16.59
C ALA A 224 -4.56 15.85 -15.23
N ASN A 225 -4.26 15.15 -14.14
CA ASN A 225 -4.33 15.72 -12.80
C ASN A 225 -3.32 15.01 -11.86
N PHE A 226 -2.86 15.71 -10.81
CA PHE A 226 -2.03 15.08 -9.81
C PHE A 226 -2.76 13.90 -9.15
N MET A 227 -2.05 12.80 -8.93
CA MET A 227 -2.60 11.62 -8.24
C MET A 227 -2.89 11.89 -6.75
N TRP A 228 -2.32 12.93 -6.18
CA TRP A 228 -2.45 13.29 -4.77
C TRP A 228 -2.81 14.77 -4.59
N ARG A 229 -3.66 15.08 -3.60
CA ARG A 229 -4.17 16.45 -3.40
C ARG A 229 -3.33 17.27 -2.45
N ASP A 230 -2.86 16.65 -1.36
CA ASP A 230 -2.23 17.38 -0.29
C ASP A 230 -0.79 17.78 -0.63
N ASN A 231 -0.39 18.96 -0.19
CA ASN A 231 0.90 19.56 -0.50
C ASN A 231 1.74 19.67 0.77
N ILE A 232 3.07 19.58 0.64
CA ILE A 232 4.01 19.83 1.75
C ILE A 232 3.90 21.27 2.24
N ASP A 233 3.86 22.22 1.32
CA ASP A 233 3.60 23.63 1.59
C ASP A 233 2.23 24.00 1.01
N PRO A 234 1.30 24.55 1.80
CA PRO A 234 0.00 24.99 1.30
C PRO A 234 0.04 25.96 0.12
N ASN A 235 1.16 26.66 -0.08
CA ASN A 235 1.37 27.60 -1.18
C ASN A 235 2.13 26.99 -2.37
N ASP A 236 2.66 25.79 -2.26
CA ASP A 236 3.36 25.07 -3.32
C ASP A 236 2.55 23.84 -3.78
N PHE A 237 1.76 24.00 -4.84
CA PHE A 237 0.89 22.96 -5.37
C PHE A 237 1.63 21.87 -6.16
N TYR A 238 2.94 22.02 -6.38
CA TYR A 238 3.74 21.12 -7.21
C TYR A 238 4.42 20.01 -6.41
N ASN A 239 4.59 20.20 -5.10
CA ASN A 239 5.24 19.23 -4.23
C ASN A 239 4.24 18.62 -3.26
N LYS A 240 3.84 17.39 -3.54
CA LYS A 240 2.81 16.66 -2.82
C LYS A 240 3.35 16.01 -1.56
N GLN A 241 2.51 15.93 -0.55
CA GLN A 241 2.85 15.34 0.75
C GLN A 241 2.52 13.85 0.78
N SER A 242 3.53 12.99 0.62
CA SER A 242 3.39 11.56 0.96
C SER A 242 3.14 11.39 2.47
N PRO A 243 2.43 10.35 2.90
CA PRO A 243 2.34 9.98 4.31
C PRO A 243 3.71 9.80 5.00
N LEU A 244 4.77 9.51 4.23
CA LEU A 244 6.15 9.37 4.71
C LEU A 244 6.95 10.67 4.72
N SER A 245 6.45 11.76 4.13
CA SER A 245 7.23 12.99 3.94
C SER A 245 7.77 13.58 5.24
N SER A 246 7.02 13.50 6.32
CA SER A 246 7.43 14.01 7.64
C SER A 246 8.42 13.09 8.36
N GLN A 247 8.57 11.84 7.94
CA GLN A 247 9.47 10.85 8.55
C GLN A 247 10.80 10.69 7.80
N LEU A 248 11.00 11.37 6.68
CA LEU A 248 12.20 11.21 5.85
C LEU A 248 13.50 11.45 6.63
N GLY A 249 13.49 12.40 7.58
CA GLY A 249 14.64 12.63 8.47
C GLY A 249 14.89 11.47 9.44
N ASP A 250 13.83 10.90 10.01
CA ASP A 250 13.93 9.76 10.91
C ASP A 250 14.36 8.49 10.13
N LEU A 251 13.93 8.33 8.87
CA LEU A 251 14.38 7.26 7.98
C LEU A 251 15.88 7.34 7.65
N ASP A 252 16.41 8.54 7.39
CA ASP A 252 17.86 8.74 7.21
C ASP A 252 18.64 8.32 8.46
N TRP A 253 18.18 8.71 9.65
CA TRP A 253 18.80 8.32 10.92
C TRP A 253 18.68 6.82 11.18
N TYR A 254 17.54 6.21 10.90
CA TYR A 254 17.37 4.77 11.03
C TYR A 254 18.33 4.00 10.12
N LEU A 255 18.48 4.41 8.85
CA LEU A 255 19.44 3.82 7.92
C LEU A 255 20.89 4.00 8.42
N PHE A 256 21.22 5.16 8.95
CA PHE A 256 22.53 5.44 9.52
C PHE A 256 22.84 4.50 10.70
N TYR A 257 21.95 4.41 11.68
CA TYR A 257 22.16 3.55 12.86
C TYR A 257 22.14 2.07 12.50
N SER A 258 21.31 1.62 11.59
CA SER A 258 21.28 0.23 11.13
C SER A 258 22.59 -0.18 10.44
N THR A 259 23.21 0.76 9.71
CA THR A 259 24.51 0.54 9.06
C THR A 259 25.66 0.52 10.08
N ILE A 260 25.64 1.45 11.06
CA ILE A 260 26.64 1.46 12.14
C ILE A 260 26.53 0.20 13.01
N LYS A 261 25.31 -0.27 13.29
CA LYS A 261 25.11 -1.52 14.04
C LYS A 261 25.88 -2.69 13.43
N LYS A 262 25.90 -2.82 12.09
CA LYS A 262 26.71 -3.85 11.41
C LYS A 262 28.20 -3.74 11.73
N SER A 263 28.74 -2.51 11.86
CA SER A 263 30.12 -2.30 12.31
C SER A 263 30.33 -2.75 13.76
N LEU A 264 29.42 -2.37 14.66
CA LEU A 264 29.48 -2.78 16.07
C LEU A 264 29.38 -4.30 16.23
N ASP A 265 28.48 -4.94 15.49
CA ASP A 265 28.30 -6.41 15.48
C ASP A 265 29.58 -7.11 14.98
N LEU A 266 30.28 -6.56 13.98
CA LEU A 266 31.56 -7.10 13.51
C LEU A 266 32.63 -7.05 14.59
N TYR A 267 32.79 -5.92 15.29
CA TYR A 267 33.77 -5.79 16.36
C TYR A 267 33.38 -6.57 17.63
N ALA A 268 32.09 -6.76 17.88
CA ALA A 268 31.63 -7.62 18.98
C ALA A 268 31.89 -9.11 18.70
N SER A 269 31.68 -9.55 17.44
CA SER A 269 31.89 -10.95 17.01
C SER A 269 33.37 -11.26 16.83
N TYR A 270 34.17 -10.28 16.38
CA TYR A 270 35.60 -10.41 16.14
C TYR A 270 36.34 -9.29 16.89
N PRO A 271 36.55 -9.41 18.22
CA PRO A 271 37.21 -8.39 19.01
C PRO A 271 38.66 -8.17 18.56
N ILE A 272 39.18 -7.02 18.89
CA ILE A 272 40.59 -6.72 18.66
C ILE A 272 41.42 -7.34 19.79
N TYR A 273 42.40 -8.16 19.44
CA TYR A 273 43.36 -8.71 20.39
C TYR A 273 44.58 -7.82 20.51
N TRP A 274 45.20 -7.78 21.65
CA TRP A 274 46.51 -7.16 21.81
C TRP A 274 47.49 -8.10 22.52
N ALA A 275 48.73 -8.00 22.14
CA ALA A 275 49.80 -8.76 22.77
C ALA A 275 51.09 -7.94 22.76
N TYR A 276 51.98 -8.22 23.71
CA TYR A 276 53.31 -7.63 23.64
C TYR A 276 54.05 -8.05 22.39
N GLU A 277 54.81 -7.09 21.83
CA GLU A 277 55.55 -7.27 20.59
C GLU A 277 56.67 -8.29 20.79
N GLY A 278 56.63 -9.43 20.09
CA GLY A 278 57.77 -10.33 19.97
C GLY A 278 58.81 -9.79 19.00
N LYS A 279 60.07 -10.21 19.14
CA LYS A 279 61.11 -9.86 18.16
C LYS A 279 60.64 -10.23 16.74
N CYS A 280 60.73 -9.29 15.81
CA CYS A 280 60.44 -9.54 14.42
C CYS A 280 61.61 -10.30 13.80
N ASN A 281 61.36 -11.50 13.27
CA ASN A 281 62.35 -12.35 12.65
C ASN A 281 62.52 -12.09 11.13
N TYR A 282 61.89 -11.03 10.62
CA TYR A 282 62.02 -10.66 9.20
C TYR A 282 63.42 -10.18 8.88
N ARG A 283 63.99 -10.73 7.82
CA ARG A 283 65.26 -10.26 7.23
C ARG A 283 64.98 -9.78 5.80
N ASN A 284 65.51 -8.62 5.47
CA ASN A 284 65.42 -8.10 4.10
C ASN A 284 66.29 -8.93 3.14
N PRO A 285 66.18 -8.77 1.81
CA PRO A 285 67.00 -9.47 0.84
C PRO A 285 68.53 -9.27 0.98
N GLN A 286 68.94 -8.20 1.71
CA GLN A 286 70.34 -7.93 2.01
C GLN A 286 70.76 -8.56 3.36
N GLY A 287 69.88 -9.30 4.02
CA GLY A 287 70.16 -10.00 5.27
C GLY A 287 70.01 -9.13 6.53
N ALA A 288 69.65 -7.85 6.43
CA ALA A 288 69.47 -6.97 7.59
C ALA A 288 68.17 -7.37 8.35
N GLU A 289 68.30 -7.53 9.65
CA GLU A 289 67.16 -7.82 10.56
C GLU A 289 66.29 -6.61 10.77
N CYS A 290 65.04 -6.86 11.12
CA CYS A 290 64.08 -5.81 11.49
C CYS A 290 64.46 -5.24 12.86
N GLU A 291 64.69 -3.95 12.93
CA GLU A 291 64.89 -3.21 14.16
C GLU A 291 63.77 -2.16 14.36
N GLY A 292 62.93 -2.35 15.36
CA GLY A 292 61.88 -1.38 15.68
C GLY A 292 60.86 -1.07 14.56
N GLY A 293 60.56 -2.07 13.69
CA GLY A 293 59.60 -1.88 12.57
C GLY A 293 60.25 -1.40 11.27
N PHE A 294 61.57 -1.27 11.21
CA PHE A 294 62.29 -0.87 10.01
C PHE A 294 63.38 -1.89 9.66
N THR A 295 63.68 -2.02 8.40
CA THR A 295 64.88 -2.72 7.90
C THR A 295 65.77 -1.75 7.15
N HIS A 296 67.06 -1.92 7.26
CA HIS A 296 68.03 -1.04 6.63
C HIS A 296 68.48 -1.63 5.29
N TYR A 297 68.31 -0.85 4.22
CA TYR A 297 68.82 -1.18 2.88
C TYR A 297 70.03 -0.32 2.60
N THR A 298 71.13 -0.96 2.23
CA THR A 298 72.37 -0.28 1.80
C THR A 298 72.30 -0.05 0.29
N ASP A 299 72.40 1.18 -0.16
CA ASP A 299 72.48 1.54 -1.57
C ASP A 299 73.89 1.22 -2.16
N GLY A 300 74.04 1.34 -3.48
CA GLY A 300 75.31 1.03 -4.17
C GLY A 300 76.50 1.97 -3.77
N GLU A 301 76.22 3.06 -3.03
CA GLU A 301 77.18 4.03 -2.52
C GLU A 301 77.54 3.82 -1.03
N GLY A 302 76.95 2.76 -0.42
CA GLY A 302 77.20 2.45 0.99
C GLY A 302 76.34 3.19 2.00
N ASN A 303 75.34 4.00 1.57
CA ASN A 303 74.42 4.71 2.47
C ASN A 303 73.29 3.78 2.90
N SER A 304 73.03 3.76 4.23
CA SER A 304 71.94 2.98 4.81
C SER A 304 70.65 3.79 4.85
N LYS A 305 69.56 3.27 4.22
CA LYS A 305 68.22 3.87 4.24
C LYS A 305 67.28 2.98 5.02
N PRO A 306 66.54 3.49 6.05
CA PRO A 306 65.50 2.74 6.75
C PRO A 306 64.28 2.61 5.85
N VAL A 307 63.77 1.38 5.67
CA VAL A 307 62.56 1.04 4.95
C VAL A 307 61.63 0.33 5.94
N ALA A 308 60.36 0.66 5.96
CA ALA A 308 59.37 0.00 6.79
C ALA A 308 59.38 -1.53 6.58
N CYS A 309 59.40 -2.28 7.68
CA CYS A 309 59.44 -3.74 7.63
C CYS A 309 58.07 -4.27 7.14
N PRO A 310 58.02 -5.01 6.02
CA PRO A 310 56.76 -5.53 5.49
C PRO A 310 56.01 -6.45 6.46
N SER A 311 56.75 -7.21 7.29
CA SER A 311 56.14 -8.07 8.32
C SER A 311 55.56 -7.28 9.50
N CYS A 312 56.18 -6.17 9.86
CA CYS A 312 55.63 -5.27 10.90
C CYS A 312 54.47 -4.44 10.36
N GLU A 313 54.54 -4.01 9.10
CA GLU A 313 53.44 -3.29 8.45
C GLU A 313 52.20 -4.16 8.26
N ALA A 314 52.36 -5.42 7.88
CA ALA A 314 51.26 -6.39 7.78
C ALA A 314 50.58 -6.66 9.12
N LYS A 315 51.28 -6.45 10.24
CA LYS A 315 50.73 -6.57 11.60
C LYS A 315 50.00 -5.31 12.08
N LYS A 316 50.12 -4.19 11.38
CA LYS A 316 49.42 -2.94 11.70
C LYS A 316 47.98 -2.89 11.24
N LEU A 317 47.40 -4.03 10.82
CA LEU A 317 46.01 -4.10 10.44
C LEU A 317 45.11 -3.76 11.62
N VAL A 318 44.37 -2.68 11.52
CA VAL A 318 43.37 -2.27 12.49
C VAL A 318 41.99 -2.59 11.94
N GLY A 319 41.35 -3.56 12.54
CA GLY A 319 40.01 -4.00 12.12
C GLY A 319 39.48 -5.14 12.99
N PRO A 320 38.26 -5.63 12.73
CA PRO A 320 37.73 -6.77 13.48
C PRO A 320 38.66 -7.98 13.38
N GLY A 321 38.96 -8.60 14.53
CA GLY A 321 39.85 -9.77 14.62
C GLY A 321 41.36 -9.45 14.49
N SER A 322 41.74 -8.19 14.45
CA SER A 322 43.16 -7.79 14.38
C SER A 322 43.90 -8.06 15.68
N LEU A 323 45.24 -8.22 15.56
CA LEU A 323 46.15 -8.30 16.68
C LEU A 323 46.99 -7.01 16.77
N LEU A 324 46.82 -6.25 17.82
CA LEU A 324 47.66 -5.06 18.14
C LEU A 324 48.93 -5.52 18.85
N SER A 325 50.09 -5.23 18.29
CA SER A 325 51.38 -5.43 18.92
C SER A 325 51.71 -4.21 19.78
N VAL A 326 51.87 -4.41 21.07
CA VAL A 326 52.22 -3.38 22.04
C VAL A 326 53.71 -3.49 22.43
N PRO A 327 54.49 -2.40 22.43
CA PRO A 327 55.88 -2.46 22.84
C PRO A 327 56.02 -2.97 24.27
N ILE A 328 57.03 -3.80 24.53
CA ILE A 328 57.36 -4.24 25.89
C ILE A 328 57.94 -3.02 26.65
N PRO A 329 57.41 -2.71 27.86
CA PRO A 329 57.92 -1.58 28.66
C PRO A 329 59.42 -1.77 28.95
N ARG A 330 60.18 -0.74 28.67
CA ARG A 330 61.64 -0.77 28.86
C ARG A 330 62.06 -0.18 30.20
N ASN A 331 61.22 0.57 30.83
CA ASN A 331 61.46 1.20 32.12
C ASN A 331 60.15 1.40 32.92
N SER A 332 60.25 1.71 34.21
CA SER A 332 59.11 1.84 35.12
C SER A 332 58.16 3.03 34.82
N ASN A 333 58.52 3.92 33.89
CA ASN A 333 57.72 5.08 33.53
C ASN A 333 56.87 4.81 32.28
N GLU A 334 57.05 3.67 31.61
CA GLU A 334 56.23 3.26 30.49
C GLU A 334 55.01 2.47 30.99
N PRO A 335 53.86 2.58 30.31
CA PRO A 335 52.65 1.86 30.70
C PRO A 335 52.88 0.35 30.67
N ASP A 336 52.77 -0.30 31.82
CA ASP A 336 52.76 -1.75 31.92
C ASP A 336 51.32 -2.26 31.96
N LEU A 337 50.92 -3.02 30.95
CA LEU A 337 49.56 -3.60 30.84
C LEU A 337 49.36 -4.82 31.78
N ARG A 338 50.38 -5.24 32.51
CA ARG A 338 50.42 -6.33 33.49
C ARG A 338 50.06 -7.73 32.91
N GLU A 339 49.37 -7.80 31.81
CA GLU A 339 49.00 -9.05 31.16
C GLU A 339 49.75 -9.15 29.81
N PRO A 340 50.24 -10.36 29.42
CA PRO A 340 51.01 -10.52 28.16
C PRO A 340 50.12 -10.43 26.92
N VAL A 341 48.80 -10.67 27.07
CA VAL A 341 47.79 -10.62 26.02
C VAL A 341 46.49 -10.13 26.59
N GLY A 342 45.67 -9.50 25.76
CA GLY A 342 44.33 -9.08 26.16
C GLY A 342 43.41 -8.87 24.98
N VAL A 343 42.16 -8.53 25.25
CA VAL A 343 41.09 -8.33 24.28
C VAL A 343 40.51 -6.92 24.48
N VAL A 344 40.35 -6.20 23.37
CA VAL A 344 39.56 -4.96 23.34
C VAL A 344 38.20 -5.34 22.72
N SER A 345 37.19 -5.47 23.56
CA SER A 345 35.81 -5.72 23.11
C SER A 345 35.04 -4.40 23.02
N VAL A 346 33.97 -4.41 22.21
CA VAL A 346 32.99 -3.32 22.19
C VAL A 346 32.29 -3.28 23.54
N ASP A 347 32.12 -2.05 24.06
CA ASP A 347 31.34 -1.86 25.29
C ASP A 347 29.89 -2.30 25.11
N SER A 348 29.41 -3.12 26.04
CA SER A 348 28.03 -3.64 25.99
C SER A 348 26.97 -2.54 26.08
N GLY A 349 27.27 -1.44 26.79
CA GLY A 349 26.38 -0.27 26.88
C GLY A 349 26.22 0.42 25.52
N SER A 350 27.29 0.54 24.74
CA SER A 350 27.24 1.13 23.38
C SER A 350 26.44 0.25 22.41
N LEU A 351 26.56 -1.09 22.52
CA LEU A 351 25.75 -2.02 21.72
C LEU A 351 24.27 -1.89 22.08
N GLN A 352 23.95 -1.91 23.37
CA GLN A 352 22.57 -1.81 23.86
C GLN A 352 21.95 -0.47 23.44
N TYR A 353 22.66 0.64 23.62
CA TYR A 353 22.20 1.95 23.19
C TYR A 353 21.84 1.99 21.69
N ASN A 354 22.66 1.38 20.84
CA ASN A 354 22.39 1.36 19.40
C ASN A 354 21.14 0.51 19.07
N VAL A 355 20.94 -0.59 19.77
CA VAL A 355 19.72 -1.43 19.62
C VAL A 355 18.50 -0.65 20.08
N ASP A 356 18.56 -0.05 21.27
CA ASP A 356 17.45 0.71 21.86
C ASP A 356 17.06 1.89 20.97
N GLU A 357 18.06 2.59 20.38
CA GLU A 357 17.80 3.72 19.48
C GLU A 357 17.19 3.29 18.13
N LEU A 358 17.63 2.16 17.58
CA LEU A 358 16.99 1.58 16.40
C LEU A 358 15.54 1.19 16.66
N GLU A 359 15.27 0.50 17.78
CA GLU A 359 13.91 0.15 18.18
C GLU A 359 13.04 1.40 18.41
N ARG A 360 13.61 2.44 19.04
CA ARG A 360 12.91 3.72 19.25
C ARG A 360 12.55 4.38 17.92
N LEU A 361 13.50 4.49 16.99
CA LEU A 361 13.26 5.11 15.68
C LEU A 361 12.25 4.31 14.86
N GLU A 362 12.37 2.98 14.84
CA GLU A 362 11.42 2.10 14.17
C GLU A 362 9.99 2.31 14.69
N ASN A 363 9.83 2.30 16.02
CA ASN A 363 8.54 2.51 16.66
C ASN A 363 7.99 3.92 16.39
N ASP A 364 8.83 4.96 16.49
CA ASP A 364 8.43 6.35 16.22
C ASP A 364 7.96 6.52 14.77
N ILE A 365 8.68 5.94 13.80
CA ILE A 365 8.31 5.98 12.38
C ILE A 365 7.00 5.24 12.14
N LYS A 366 6.87 4.01 12.63
CA LYS A 366 5.64 3.19 12.50
C LYS A 366 4.45 3.89 13.15
N GLN A 367 4.60 4.38 14.38
CA GLN A 367 3.52 5.08 15.09
C GLN A 367 3.07 6.35 14.37
N LYS A 368 4.00 7.18 13.91
CA LYS A 368 3.67 8.41 13.18
C LYS A 368 3.02 8.10 11.82
N ALA A 369 3.49 7.07 11.13
CA ALA A 369 2.94 6.69 9.83
C ALA A 369 1.59 5.98 9.96
N THR A 370 1.45 4.99 10.83
CA THR A 370 0.27 4.12 10.87
C THR A 370 -0.72 4.42 11.99
N GLY A 371 -0.34 5.25 12.96
CA GLY A 371 -1.13 5.49 14.18
C GLY A 371 -1.10 4.33 15.17
N LYS A 372 -0.38 3.25 14.89
CA LYS A 372 -0.25 2.09 15.78
C LYS A 372 0.90 2.27 16.76
N ILE A 373 0.65 1.95 18.02
CA ILE A 373 1.70 1.79 19.04
C ILE A 373 2.08 0.31 19.06
N ASP A 374 3.37 -0.01 18.97
CA ASP A 374 3.81 -1.41 18.95
C ASP A 374 3.40 -2.12 20.25
N SER A 375 2.82 -3.31 20.10
CA SER A 375 2.39 -4.16 21.20
C SER A 375 3.54 -4.60 22.14
N LYS A 376 4.79 -4.58 21.68
CA LYS A 376 5.97 -4.90 22.51
C LYS A 376 6.18 -3.89 23.65
N LEU A 377 5.85 -2.61 23.44
CA LEU A 377 5.87 -1.59 24.49
C LEU A 377 4.73 -1.77 25.49
N LEU A 378 3.65 -2.42 25.07
CA LEU A 378 2.44 -2.66 25.87
C LEU A 378 2.41 -4.08 26.48
N SER A 379 3.39 -4.94 26.18
CA SER A 379 3.39 -6.39 26.50
C SER A 379 3.57 -6.73 27.98
N LYS A 380 3.69 -5.77 28.87
CA LYS A 380 3.75 -6.03 30.35
C LYS A 380 2.40 -5.98 31.04
N GLU A 381 1.36 -5.46 30.39
CA GLU A 381 0.00 -5.43 30.93
C GLU A 381 -0.98 -5.81 29.82
N ALA A 382 -2.00 -6.61 30.17
CA ALA A 382 -3.07 -6.95 29.23
C ALA A 382 -3.73 -5.65 28.72
N LEU A 383 -3.71 -5.44 27.40
CA LEU A 383 -4.36 -4.31 26.76
C LEU A 383 -5.84 -4.27 27.17
N ASN A 384 -6.28 -3.15 27.71
CA ASN A 384 -7.70 -2.88 27.94
C ASN A 384 -8.39 -2.67 26.58
N GLU A 385 -9.64 -3.12 26.45
CA GLU A 385 -10.46 -2.97 25.24
C GLU A 385 -10.49 -1.51 24.74
N ASP A 386 -10.52 -0.54 25.65
CA ASP A 386 -10.49 0.89 25.32
C ASP A 386 -9.17 1.34 24.69
N GLN A 387 -8.03 0.76 25.08
CA GLN A 387 -6.73 1.07 24.50
C GLN A 387 -6.62 0.51 23.07
N VAL A 388 -7.08 -0.71 22.87
CA VAL A 388 -7.16 -1.33 21.53
C VAL A 388 -8.03 -0.49 20.61
N ARG A 389 -9.21 -0.06 21.10
CA ARG A 389 -10.13 0.78 20.34
C ARG A 389 -9.52 2.14 19.97
N SER A 390 -8.82 2.79 20.89
CA SER A 390 -8.12 4.07 20.64
C SER A 390 -7.02 3.94 19.57
N GLN A 391 -6.29 2.82 19.53
CA GLN A 391 -5.31 2.55 18.49
C GLN A 391 -5.98 2.41 17.11
N PHE A 392 -7.11 1.69 17.04
CA PHE A 392 -7.87 1.55 15.80
C PHE A 392 -8.44 2.89 15.32
N GLU A 393 -8.87 3.77 16.21
CA GLU A 393 -9.34 5.12 15.84
C GLU A 393 -8.23 5.94 15.18
N SER A 394 -7.00 5.89 15.72
CA SER A 394 -5.85 6.59 15.13
C SER A 394 -5.50 6.04 13.75
N GLN A 395 -5.45 4.73 13.59
CA GLN A 395 -5.22 4.06 12.31
C GLN A 395 -6.33 4.38 11.30
N THR A 396 -7.59 4.32 11.75
CA THR A 396 -8.76 4.63 10.91
C THR A 396 -8.69 6.05 10.35
N ASN A 397 -8.25 7.03 11.15
CA ASN A 397 -8.10 8.41 10.68
C ASN A 397 -7.06 8.54 9.56
N ILE A 398 -5.94 7.82 9.65
CA ILE A 398 -4.92 7.79 8.60
C ILE A 398 -5.46 7.10 7.34
N LEU A 399 -6.15 5.97 7.49
CA LEU A 399 -6.75 5.27 6.36
C LEU A 399 -7.83 6.12 5.67
N ARG A 400 -8.66 6.86 6.43
CA ARG A 400 -9.64 7.81 5.88
C ARG A 400 -8.96 8.94 5.09
N TYR A 401 -7.83 9.43 5.58
CA TYR A 401 -7.05 10.43 4.87
C TYR A 401 -6.55 9.90 3.52
N ILE A 402 -6.01 8.69 3.48
CA ILE A 402 -5.57 8.03 2.24
C ILE A 402 -6.76 7.76 1.32
N ALA A 403 -7.86 7.19 1.86
CA ALA A 403 -9.09 6.93 1.11
C ALA A 403 -9.62 8.21 0.42
N SER A 404 -9.69 9.32 1.14
CA SER A 404 -10.16 10.61 0.59
C SER A 404 -9.33 11.12 -0.59
N ASN A 405 -8.01 10.91 -0.57
CA ASN A 405 -7.15 11.27 -1.70
C ASN A 405 -7.38 10.33 -2.90
N LEU A 406 -7.47 9.01 -2.66
CA LEU A 406 -7.75 8.02 -3.70
C LEU A 406 -9.15 8.22 -4.31
N ASP A 407 -10.18 8.44 -3.50
CA ASP A 407 -11.55 8.73 -3.95
C ASP A 407 -11.59 9.88 -4.92
N ALA A 408 -10.86 10.91 -4.58
CA ALA A 408 -10.85 12.13 -5.33
C ALA A 408 -10.24 11.99 -6.72
N ILE A 409 -9.09 11.30 -6.82
CA ILE A 409 -8.43 11.13 -8.11
C ILE A 409 -9.11 10.03 -8.94
N ARG A 410 -9.58 8.96 -8.30
CA ARG A 410 -10.30 7.90 -9.00
C ARG A 410 -11.63 8.42 -9.56
N SER A 411 -12.41 9.19 -8.78
CA SER A 411 -13.64 9.82 -9.28
C SER A 411 -13.34 10.74 -10.46
N TRP A 412 -12.34 11.62 -10.35
CA TRP A 412 -11.94 12.50 -11.44
C TRP A 412 -11.54 11.72 -12.71
N THR A 413 -10.79 10.63 -12.54
CA THR A 413 -10.36 9.77 -13.66
C THR A 413 -11.55 9.10 -14.32
N MET A 414 -12.44 8.50 -13.53
CA MET A 414 -13.62 7.80 -14.04
C MET A 414 -14.63 8.77 -14.69
N ASP A 415 -14.79 9.98 -14.14
CA ASP A 415 -15.60 11.01 -14.77
C ASP A 415 -15.01 11.46 -16.13
N THR A 416 -13.69 11.52 -16.23
CA THR A 416 -13.00 11.87 -17.48
C THR A 416 -13.15 10.75 -18.52
N VAL A 417 -12.93 9.50 -18.10
CA VAL A 417 -13.12 8.30 -18.92
C VAL A 417 -14.57 8.22 -19.42
N GLY A 418 -15.54 8.32 -18.52
CA GLY A 418 -16.95 8.23 -18.86
C GLY A 418 -17.41 9.31 -19.86
N LYS A 419 -16.91 10.54 -19.71
CA LYS A 419 -17.18 11.64 -20.64
C LYS A 419 -16.53 11.41 -22.01
N LEU A 420 -15.31 10.90 -22.06
CA LEU A 420 -14.65 10.57 -23.33
C LEU A 420 -15.35 9.42 -24.06
N MET A 421 -15.86 8.43 -23.35
CA MET A 421 -16.56 7.28 -23.95
C MET A 421 -17.98 7.62 -24.41
N PHE A 422 -18.74 8.30 -23.57
CA PHE A 422 -20.20 8.41 -23.73
C PHE A 422 -20.74 9.84 -23.75
N GLY A 423 -19.88 10.85 -23.62
CA GLY A 423 -20.29 12.26 -23.62
C GLY A 423 -21.32 12.57 -22.52
N GLU A 424 -22.44 13.20 -22.94
CA GLU A 424 -23.53 13.61 -22.04
C GLU A 424 -24.39 12.42 -21.50
N ILE A 425 -24.17 11.20 -22.01
CA ILE A 425 -24.86 9.99 -21.50
C ILE A 425 -24.30 9.59 -20.14
N PHE A 426 -23.00 9.82 -19.90
CA PHE A 426 -22.38 9.64 -18.61
C PHE A 426 -22.68 10.87 -17.71
N VAL A 427 -23.24 10.61 -16.53
CA VAL A 427 -23.63 11.67 -15.60
C VAL A 427 -22.53 11.93 -14.56
N SER A 428 -22.15 10.91 -13.80
CA SER A 428 -21.13 11.03 -12.75
C SER A 428 -20.68 9.67 -12.23
N SER A 429 -19.50 9.64 -11.63
CA SER A 429 -19.05 8.54 -10.75
C SER A 429 -19.33 8.88 -9.28
N SER A 430 -19.61 7.86 -8.48
CA SER A 430 -19.69 7.94 -7.01
C SER A 430 -18.73 6.91 -6.43
N ILE A 431 -17.53 7.34 -6.11
CA ILE A 431 -16.46 6.49 -5.60
C ILE A 431 -16.13 6.87 -4.18
N ASN A 432 -16.17 5.89 -3.29
CA ASN A 432 -15.81 6.01 -1.90
C ASN A 432 -15.18 4.68 -1.44
N HIS A 433 -13.90 4.70 -1.07
CA HIS A 433 -13.21 3.53 -0.52
C HIS A 433 -13.70 3.17 0.89
N GLY A 434 -14.63 3.93 1.44
CA GLY A 434 -15.26 3.67 2.72
C GLY A 434 -14.55 4.36 3.89
N THR A 435 -15.11 4.16 5.07
CA THR A 435 -14.66 4.77 6.33
C THR A 435 -14.51 3.76 7.46
N GLU A 436 -14.94 2.51 7.24
CA GLU A 436 -14.96 1.43 8.22
C GLU A 436 -13.92 0.37 7.85
N PHE A 437 -12.66 0.59 8.28
CA PHE A 437 -11.51 -0.28 7.98
C PHE A 437 -11.27 -1.34 9.04
N TYR A 438 -11.99 -1.30 10.15
CA TYR A 438 -11.93 -2.34 11.16
C TYR A 438 -12.76 -3.53 10.70
N LEU A 439 -12.07 -4.61 10.36
CA LEU A 439 -12.71 -5.89 10.08
C LEU A 439 -13.10 -6.53 11.41
N GLN A 440 -14.35 -6.32 11.83
CA GLN A 440 -14.91 -7.05 12.96
C GLN A 440 -14.87 -8.55 12.66
N SER A 441 -14.51 -9.35 13.64
CA SER A 441 -14.61 -10.81 13.51
C SER A 441 -16.07 -11.24 13.39
N LEU A 442 -16.30 -12.40 12.79
CA LEU A 442 -17.65 -12.97 12.68
C LEU A 442 -18.33 -13.07 14.06
N ASP A 443 -17.54 -13.41 15.10
CA ASP A 443 -18.01 -13.53 16.49
C ASP A 443 -18.43 -12.17 17.08
N GLU A 444 -17.67 -11.10 16.81
CA GLU A 444 -18.03 -9.74 17.26
C GLU A 444 -19.30 -9.24 16.59
N LEU A 445 -19.40 -9.36 15.27
CA LEU A 445 -20.62 -8.99 14.54
C LEU A 445 -21.83 -9.80 15.00
N THR A 446 -21.64 -11.10 15.28
CA THR A 446 -22.70 -11.96 15.81
C THR A 446 -23.14 -11.51 17.21
N LYS A 447 -22.20 -11.15 18.08
CA LYS A 447 -22.51 -10.59 19.41
C LYS A 447 -23.26 -9.26 19.30
N GLU A 448 -22.80 -8.36 18.41
CA GLU A 448 -23.46 -7.08 18.19
C GLU A 448 -24.87 -7.24 17.60
N TYR A 449 -25.07 -8.15 16.64
CA TYR A 449 -26.40 -8.46 16.11
C TYR A 449 -27.33 -8.98 17.21
N ASN A 450 -26.87 -9.90 18.02
CA ASN A 450 -27.65 -10.46 19.13
C ASN A 450 -27.96 -9.39 20.20
N ALA A 451 -27.00 -8.53 20.52
CA ALA A 451 -27.21 -7.40 21.45
C ALA A 451 -28.23 -6.40 20.90
N ALA A 452 -28.12 -6.04 19.62
CA ALA A 452 -29.07 -5.16 18.93
C ALA A 452 -30.49 -5.74 18.91
N LYS A 453 -30.60 -7.06 18.68
CA LYS A 453 -31.86 -7.79 18.70
C LYS A 453 -32.46 -7.81 20.11
N THR A 454 -31.66 -8.09 21.13
CA THR A 454 -32.07 -8.11 22.54
C THR A 454 -32.50 -6.72 23.02
N ALA A 455 -31.83 -5.65 22.56
CA ALA A 455 -32.15 -4.28 22.86
C ALA A 455 -33.42 -3.76 22.12
N GLY A 456 -34.02 -4.57 21.22
CA GLY A 456 -35.23 -4.20 20.48
C GLY A 456 -34.99 -3.07 19.45
N LEU A 457 -33.80 -2.99 18.86
CA LEU A 457 -33.48 -1.98 17.84
C LEU A 457 -34.40 -2.14 16.60
N PRO A 458 -34.66 -1.05 15.86
CA PRO A 458 -35.48 -1.09 14.66
C PRO A 458 -35.02 -2.12 13.64
N LEU A 459 -35.97 -2.77 12.94
CA LEU A 459 -35.71 -3.87 11.99
C LEU A 459 -34.72 -3.49 10.89
N PHE A 460 -34.68 -2.24 10.43
CA PHE A 460 -33.72 -1.80 9.41
C PHE A 460 -32.26 -1.83 9.90
N ILE A 461 -32.01 -1.63 11.20
CA ILE A 461 -30.67 -1.75 11.81
C ILE A 461 -30.29 -3.24 11.89
N LEU A 462 -31.21 -4.10 12.29
CA LEU A 462 -30.98 -5.55 12.31
C LEU A 462 -30.70 -6.10 10.91
N ALA A 463 -31.46 -5.64 9.92
CA ALA A 463 -31.27 -6.01 8.51
C ALA A 463 -29.89 -5.58 7.98
N SER A 464 -29.40 -4.38 8.35
CA SER A 464 -28.06 -3.89 8.02
C SER A 464 -26.99 -4.77 8.63
N LYS A 465 -27.06 -5.08 9.92
CA LYS A 465 -26.07 -5.93 10.61
C LYS A 465 -26.07 -7.36 10.05
N ARG A 466 -27.23 -7.91 9.70
CA ARG A 466 -27.33 -9.22 9.06
C ARG A 466 -26.70 -9.22 7.67
N LYS A 467 -26.86 -8.14 6.91
CA LYS A 467 -26.17 -7.97 5.62
C LYS A 467 -24.66 -8.02 5.79
N MET A 468 -24.11 -7.28 6.77
CA MET A 468 -22.68 -7.29 7.08
C MET A 468 -22.16 -8.68 7.47
N LEU A 469 -22.93 -9.44 8.27
CA LEU A 469 -22.60 -10.82 8.62
C LEU A 469 -22.51 -11.73 7.39
N ALA A 470 -23.49 -11.65 6.49
CA ALA A 470 -23.53 -12.44 5.27
C ALA A 470 -22.35 -12.08 4.33
N GLU A 471 -22.04 -10.81 4.17
CA GLU A 471 -20.91 -10.33 3.36
C GLU A 471 -19.57 -10.80 3.94
N LEU A 472 -19.40 -10.79 5.26
CA LEU A 472 -18.18 -11.27 5.90
C LEU A 472 -18.01 -12.79 5.76
N GLN A 473 -19.10 -13.57 5.91
CA GLN A 473 -19.07 -15.01 5.70
C GLN A 473 -18.70 -15.39 4.27
N ALA A 474 -19.19 -14.64 3.29
CA ALA A 474 -19.00 -14.90 1.87
C ALA A 474 -17.79 -14.16 1.26
N LYS A 475 -16.97 -13.47 2.06
CA LYS A 475 -15.89 -12.58 1.59
C LYS A 475 -14.96 -13.19 0.54
N ASN A 476 -14.68 -14.48 0.64
CA ASN A 476 -13.74 -15.18 -0.24
C ASN A 476 -14.42 -16.09 -1.28
N ASN A 477 -15.76 -16.08 -1.36
CA ASN A 477 -16.51 -16.92 -2.26
C ASN A 477 -17.64 -16.12 -2.94
N PRO A 478 -17.41 -15.59 -4.16
CA PRO A 478 -18.41 -14.81 -4.88
C PRO A 478 -19.74 -15.55 -5.10
N SER A 479 -19.68 -16.85 -5.39
CA SER A 479 -20.88 -17.68 -5.58
C SER A 479 -21.71 -17.80 -4.29
N GLU A 480 -21.06 -17.90 -3.14
CA GLU A 480 -21.72 -17.94 -1.83
C GLU A 480 -22.33 -16.58 -1.46
N ARG A 481 -21.65 -15.48 -1.83
CA ARG A 481 -22.18 -14.12 -1.65
C ARG A 481 -23.49 -13.94 -2.43
N ASP A 482 -23.49 -14.33 -3.70
CA ASP A 482 -24.68 -14.21 -4.56
C ASP A 482 -25.82 -15.10 -4.04
N ASN A 483 -25.50 -16.28 -3.55
CA ASN A 483 -26.45 -17.19 -2.90
C ASN A 483 -27.05 -16.56 -1.63
N MET A 484 -26.21 -16.02 -0.75
CA MET A 484 -26.66 -15.36 0.48
C MET A 484 -27.51 -14.11 0.21
N GLU A 485 -27.21 -13.37 -0.86
CA GLU A 485 -28.01 -12.22 -1.27
C GLU A 485 -29.42 -12.64 -1.69
N VAL A 486 -29.55 -13.68 -2.53
CA VAL A 486 -30.84 -14.20 -2.96
C VAL A 486 -31.62 -14.77 -1.77
N LEU A 487 -31.00 -15.59 -0.92
CA LEU A 487 -31.61 -16.17 0.29
C LEU A 487 -32.17 -15.10 1.22
N ARG A 488 -31.47 -13.98 1.39
CA ARG A 488 -31.92 -12.87 2.24
C ARG A 488 -33.26 -12.28 1.83
N TYR A 489 -33.53 -12.24 0.51
CA TYR A 489 -34.80 -11.72 -0.01
C TYR A 489 -35.91 -12.80 -0.04
N LEU A 490 -35.54 -14.07 -0.02
CA LEU A 490 -36.50 -15.18 -0.05
C LEU A 490 -37.03 -15.54 1.34
N GLU A 491 -36.23 -15.35 2.41
CA GLU A 491 -36.63 -15.69 3.76
C GLU A 491 -37.72 -14.75 4.28
N PRO A 492 -38.94 -15.24 4.59
CA PRO A 492 -39.99 -14.42 5.19
C PRO A 492 -39.60 -14.04 6.63
N TYR A 493 -39.88 -12.80 7.01
CA TYR A 493 -39.66 -12.32 8.40
C TYR A 493 -38.25 -12.68 8.93
N PRO A 494 -37.17 -12.32 8.23
CA PRO A 494 -35.82 -12.83 8.48
C PRO A 494 -35.26 -12.46 9.87
N ASP A 495 -35.72 -11.36 10.47
CA ASP A 495 -35.26 -10.90 11.79
C ASP A 495 -36.14 -11.39 12.95
N LEU A 496 -37.21 -12.13 12.66
CA LEU A 496 -38.08 -12.74 13.66
C LEU A 496 -37.77 -14.23 13.83
N THR A 497 -37.72 -14.69 15.09
CA THR A 497 -37.73 -16.13 15.37
C THR A 497 -39.11 -16.71 15.14
N ILE A 498 -39.22 -18.04 15.04
CA ILE A 498 -40.50 -18.73 14.94
C ILE A 498 -41.42 -18.40 16.14
N SER A 499 -40.78 -18.24 17.35
CA SER A 499 -41.50 -17.83 18.55
C SER A 499 -42.02 -16.40 18.44
N ASP A 500 -41.20 -15.48 17.90
CA ASP A 500 -41.62 -14.09 17.72
C ASP A 500 -42.76 -13.99 16.70
N CYS A 501 -42.69 -14.75 15.60
CA CYS A 501 -43.76 -14.79 14.62
C CYS A 501 -45.10 -15.24 15.24
N LYS A 502 -45.10 -16.19 16.17
CA LYS A 502 -46.27 -16.57 16.94
C LYS A 502 -46.78 -15.45 17.84
N ASN A 503 -45.86 -14.86 18.62
CA ASN A 503 -46.17 -13.83 19.59
C ASN A 503 -46.72 -12.54 18.96
N TYR A 504 -46.28 -12.24 17.73
CA TYR A 504 -46.75 -11.08 16.96
C TYR A 504 -47.99 -11.37 16.07
N GLY A 505 -48.55 -12.59 16.14
CA GLY A 505 -49.73 -12.93 15.38
C GLY A 505 -49.48 -13.10 13.87
N VAL A 506 -48.23 -13.34 13.44
CA VAL A 506 -47.89 -13.55 12.04
C VAL A 506 -48.53 -14.82 11.48
N MET A 507 -48.69 -15.84 12.33
CA MET A 507 -49.32 -17.10 11.96
C MET A 507 -50.79 -16.91 11.51
N GLU A 508 -51.51 -15.98 12.15
CA GLU A 508 -52.90 -15.64 11.82
C GLU A 508 -53.01 -14.66 10.65
N ALA A 509 -52.07 -13.69 10.59
CA ALA A 509 -52.08 -12.61 9.60
C ALA A 509 -51.56 -13.09 8.21
N ASP A 510 -50.51 -13.94 8.20
CA ASP A 510 -49.93 -14.51 6.98
C ASP A 510 -49.54 -15.98 7.22
N PRO A 511 -50.54 -16.89 7.17
CA PRO A 511 -50.29 -18.32 7.40
C PRO A 511 -49.34 -18.97 6.37
N GLU A 512 -49.38 -18.50 5.11
CA GLU A 512 -48.48 -19.00 4.05
C GLU A 512 -47.03 -18.59 4.29
N GLY A 513 -46.78 -17.30 4.57
CA GLY A 513 -45.44 -16.80 4.91
C GLY A 513 -44.88 -17.44 6.16
N TYR A 514 -45.71 -17.63 7.21
CA TYR A 514 -45.31 -18.35 8.40
C TYR A 514 -44.90 -19.80 8.11
N ALA A 515 -45.67 -20.52 7.29
CA ALA A 515 -45.35 -21.90 6.93
C ALA A 515 -44.08 -22.00 6.06
N VAL A 516 -43.83 -21.03 5.18
CA VAL A 516 -42.57 -20.92 4.45
C VAL A 516 -41.43 -20.68 5.44
N LYS A 517 -41.56 -19.73 6.40
CA LYS A 517 -40.55 -19.47 7.44
C LYS A 517 -40.20 -20.71 8.24
N LEU A 518 -41.20 -21.49 8.65
CA LEU A 518 -41.02 -22.69 9.46
C LEU A 518 -40.24 -23.80 8.73
N ASN A 519 -40.42 -23.91 7.40
CA ASN A 519 -39.81 -24.96 6.59
C ASN A 519 -38.78 -24.42 5.60
N PHE A 520 -38.22 -23.22 5.80
CA PHE A 520 -37.50 -22.47 4.79
C PHE A 520 -36.34 -23.27 4.17
N SER A 521 -35.46 -23.84 4.96
CA SER A 521 -34.30 -24.61 4.47
C SER A 521 -34.76 -25.81 3.62
N TYR A 522 -35.72 -26.57 4.11
CA TYR A 522 -36.28 -27.73 3.37
C TYR A 522 -36.89 -27.31 2.02
N LEU A 523 -37.61 -26.20 2.00
CA LEU A 523 -38.25 -25.71 0.77
C LEU A 523 -37.23 -25.19 -0.25
N ILE A 524 -36.14 -24.59 0.19
CA ILE A 524 -35.02 -24.19 -0.68
C ILE A 524 -34.32 -25.42 -1.24
N ASP A 525 -33.96 -26.40 -0.41
CA ASP A 525 -33.36 -27.66 -0.87
C ASP A 525 -34.22 -28.35 -1.92
N LYS A 526 -35.55 -28.39 -1.69
CA LYS A 526 -36.52 -28.97 -2.64
C LYS A 526 -36.57 -28.19 -3.95
N PHE A 527 -36.53 -26.86 -3.87
CA PHE A 527 -36.50 -26.00 -5.06
C PHE A 527 -35.23 -26.26 -5.88
N GLU A 528 -34.08 -26.33 -5.23
CA GLU A 528 -32.79 -26.56 -5.89
C GLU A 528 -32.69 -27.95 -6.52
N LEU A 529 -33.31 -28.97 -5.91
CA LEU A 529 -33.41 -30.29 -6.51
C LEU A 529 -34.28 -30.33 -7.79
N GLU A 530 -35.31 -29.46 -7.89
CA GLU A 530 -36.20 -29.41 -9.04
C GLU A 530 -35.72 -28.47 -10.16
N PHE A 531 -35.09 -27.35 -9.81
CA PHE A 531 -34.79 -26.25 -10.74
C PHE A 531 -33.31 -25.87 -10.84
N GLY A 532 -32.43 -26.52 -10.08
CA GLY A 532 -31.03 -26.12 -9.95
C GLY A 532 -30.81 -24.99 -8.93
N SER A 533 -29.58 -24.53 -8.80
CA SER A 533 -29.20 -23.49 -7.83
C SER A 533 -30.09 -22.24 -7.94
N ILE A 534 -30.49 -21.69 -6.79
CA ILE A 534 -31.26 -20.44 -6.74
C ILE A 534 -30.52 -19.28 -7.39
N VAL A 535 -29.16 -19.33 -7.46
CA VAL A 535 -28.34 -18.31 -8.14
C VAL A 535 -28.49 -18.43 -9.67
N GLU A 536 -28.46 -19.63 -10.19
CA GLU A 536 -28.55 -19.90 -11.64
C GLU A 536 -29.98 -19.82 -12.18
N PHE A 537 -30.97 -20.10 -11.33
CA PHE A 537 -32.38 -20.03 -11.74
C PHE A 537 -32.73 -18.61 -12.22
N GLY A 538 -33.21 -18.52 -13.47
CA GLY A 538 -33.61 -17.26 -14.06
C GLY A 538 -32.45 -16.24 -14.19
N TYR A 539 -31.26 -16.67 -14.57
CA TYR A 539 -30.05 -15.85 -14.72
C TYR A 539 -30.26 -14.55 -15.54
N ALA A 540 -31.11 -14.63 -16.58
CA ALA A 540 -31.42 -13.46 -17.41
C ALA A 540 -32.57 -12.58 -16.86
N LEU A 541 -33.12 -12.89 -15.68
CA LEU A 541 -34.22 -12.13 -15.10
C LEU A 541 -33.73 -11.08 -14.12
N PRO A 542 -34.37 -9.89 -14.07
CA PRO A 542 -34.15 -8.93 -12.99
C PRO A 542 -34.33 -9.59 -11.62
N LEU A 543 -33.48 -9.28 -10.65
CA LEU A 543 -33.47 -9.90 -9.31
C LEU A 543 -34.86 -9.90 -8.65
N LYS A 544 -35.63 -8.82 -8.76
CA LYS A 544 -37.00 -8.73 -8.24
C LYS A 544 -37.92 -9.79 -8.81
N THR A 545 -37.93 -9.94 -10.14
CA THR A 545 -38.78 -10.94 -10.84
C THR A 545 -38.35 -12.36 -10.50
N LYS A 546 -37.05 -12.60 -10.37
CA LYS A 546 -36.49 -13.87 -9.94
C LYS A 546 -37.00 -14.26 -8.55
N ILE A 547 -36.87 -13.33 -7.57
CA ILE A 547 -37.33 -13.53 -6.20
C ILE A 547 -38.85 -13.79 -6.14
N GLU A 548 -39.66 -13.05 -6.90
CA GLU A 548 -41.11 -13.23 -6.98
C GLU A 548 -41.44 -14.65 -7.46
N ARG A 549 -40.80 -15.12 -8.52
CA ARG A 549 -41.03 -16.47 -9.06
C ARG A 549 -40.64 -17.60 -8.11
N ILE A 550 -39.49 -17.45 -7.42
CA ILE A 550 -39.05 -18.43 -6.42
C ILE A 550 -40.07 -18.45 -5.26
N ASN A 551 -40.45 -17.29 -4.73
CA ASN A 551 -41.42 -17.18 -3.63
C ASN A 551 -42.77 -17.79 -3.96
N GLU A 552 -43.28 -17.63 -5.19
CA GLU A 552 -44.51 -18.30 -5.65
C GLU A 552 -44.37 -19.83 -5.56
N LYS A 553 -43.23 -20.37 -6.00
CA LYS A 553 -42.95 -21.80 -5.91
C LYS A 553 -42.86 -22.32 -4.48
N LEU A 554 -42.17 -21.59 -3.60
CA LEU A 554 -42.09 -21.95 -2.18
C LEU A 554 -43.48 -21.99 -1.52
N LYS A 555 -44.38 -21.04 -1.85
CA LYS A 555 -45.76 -21.03 -1.37
C LYS A 555 -46.57 -22.19 -1.93
N ASP A 556 -46.38 -22.57 -3.19
CA ASP A 556 -47.05 -23.71 -3.80
C ASP A 556 -46.68 -25.03 -3.11
N TYR A 557 -45.40 -25.23 -2.76
CA TYR A 557 -44.96 -26.39 -2.00
C TYR A 557 -45.64 -26.50 -0.64
N VAL A 558 -45.82 -25.38 0.05
CA VAL A 558 -46.54 -25.33 1.34
C VAL A 558 -48.00 -25.71 1.17
N LYS A 559 -48.69 -25.23 0.12
CA LYS A 559 -50.12 -25.58 -0.18
C LYS A 559 -50.31 -27.08 -0.45
N ILE A 560 -49.37 -27.69 -1.18
CA ILE A 560 -49.40 -29.13 -1.45
C ILE A 560 -49.21 -29.93 -0.15
N THR A 561 -48.29 -29.52 0.72
CA THR A 561 -48.03 -30.21 1.97
C THR A 561 -49.21 -30.13 2.95
N ILE A 562 -49.90 -29.00 3.02
CA ILE A 562 -51.11 -28.84 3.85
C ILE A 562 -52.25 -29.72 3.32
N LYS A 563 -52.46 -29.79 2.00
CA LYS A 563 -53.50 -30.65 1.41
C LYS A 563 -53.26 -32.15 1.65
N SER A 564 -52.00 -32.58 1.64
CA SER A 564 -51.64 -33.99 1.91
C SER A 564 -51.82 -34.36 3.39
N SER A 565 -51.63 -33.42 4.32
CA SER A 565 -51.84 -33.67 5.75
C SER A 565 -53.31 -33.67 6.18
N THR A 566 -54.21 -33.01 5.43
CA THR A 566 -55.66 -33.02 5.68
C THR A 566 -56.39 -34.17 5.00
N GLY A 567 -55.72 -34.89 4.09
CA GLY A 567 -56.33 -36.03 3.35
C GLY A 567 -56.22 -37.40 4.01
N SER A 568 -55.51 -37.60 5.10
CA SER A 568 -55.28 -38.91 5.76
C SER A 568 -56.05 -39.09 7.07
N GLY A 569 -57.21 -38.47 7.20
CA GLY A 569 -58.14 -38.73 8.29
C GLY A 569 -58.97 -40.00 8.00
N THR A 570 -58.43 -41.17 8.25
CA THR A 570 -59.18 -42.43 8.34
C THR A 570 -60.10 -42.32 9.55
N LYS A 571 -61.46 -42.43 9.28
CA LYS A 571 -62.49 -42.57 10.33
C LYS A 571 -62.17 -43.79 11.17
N PRO A 572 -62.25 -43.76 12.54
CA PRO A 572 -62.24 -44.98 13.33
C PRO A 572 -63.44 -45.79 13.06
N GLY A 573 -63.26 -47.03 12.59
CA GLY A 573 -64.35 -48.04 12.39
C GLY A 573 -65.00 -48.35 13.71
N GLU A 574 -66.32 -48.27 13.74
CA GLU A 574 -67.20 -48.85 14.76
C GLU A 574 -66.88 -50.32 14.98
N GLN A 575 -66.40 -50.71 16.14
CA GLN A 575 -66.37 -52.07 16.62
C GLN A 575 -67.73 -52.40 17.26
N GLN A 576 -68.51 -53.28 16.61
CA GLN A 576 -69.68 -53.95 17.20
C GLN A 576 -69.23 -54.88 18.33
N PRO A 577 -69.99 -54.97 19.42
CA PRO A 577 -69.69 -55.89 20.54
C PRO A 577 -70.13 -57.35 20.13
N GLY A 578 -69.14 -58.24 20.03
CA GLY A 578 -69.38 -59.69 19.87
C GLY A 578 -69.72 -60.32 21.20
N THR A 579 -70.91 -60.90 21.23
CA THR A 579 -71.49 -61.73 22.29
C THR A 579 -70.78 -63.08 22.40
N GLY A 580 -70.40 -63.46 23.58
CA GLY A 580 -70.55 -64.74 24.30
C GLY A 580 -70.06 -66.08 23.71
N LYS A 581 -69.25 -66.74 24.29
CA LYS A 581 -69.30 -67.93 25.16
C LYS A 581 -67.92 -68.29 25.67
#